data_f450db8ab02fb46f91b5a62d8f5d984f
#
_entry.id   f450db8ab02fb46f91b5a62d8f5d984f
#
_cell.length_a   1.000
_cell.length_b   1.000
_cell.length_c   1.000
_cell.angle_alpha   90.00
_cell.angle_beta   90.00
_cell.angle_gamma   90.00
#
_symmetry.space_group_name_H-M   'P 1'
#
loop_
_entity.id
_entity.type
_entity.pdbx_description
1 polymer ?
#
loop_
_entity_poly.entity_id
_entity_poly.type
_entity_poly.pdbx_seq_one_letter_code
_entity_poly.pdbx_strand_id
1 'polypeptide(L)'
;MKWRRDARDKRHFIIMSAVAALVLVIGLFFDQNGEQAVETSGTQTVTVREGAVTDAAVMAAPISESAVQAAATPSPEDGIYTYLQGPKSWKERREWSGKWGKTFYDGQSFGAFGCGFCCMANIYSSLTEYQCLPTDIYRYAKKVTYYPGGGAISWEQMQATLNSIGFETSLHHKPSTYKQFLKQVQEGRASLVLVSSANDSSYWKNTPGHYVTLFLYDKTDNTVFLADSGDPEHNRHRVSCKTIYKALKTSSDYHFMSIDSYNKEKDQWKHKGIKGNWVH
;
A
#
# COMPACT_ATOMS: atom_id res chain seq x y z
N MET A 1 25.74 15.04 -43.34
CA MET A 1 25.47 14.80 -41.93
C MET A 1 24.02 15.01 -41.47
N LYS A 2 23.10 15.43 -42.34
CA LYS A 2 21.65 15.68 -42.06
C LYS A 2 20.76 14.40 -42.03
N TRP A 3 21.15 13.34 -42.74
CA TRP A 3 20.31 12.12 -42.90
C TRP A 3 20.28 11.15 -41.70
N ARG A 4 21.19 11.24 -40.74
CA ARG A 4 21.22 10.36 -39.58
C ARG A 4 20.35 10.82 -38.39
N ARG A 5 19.90 12.08 -38.35
CA ARG A 5 19.01 12.59 -37.31
C ARG A 5 17.55 12.16 -37.53
N ASP A 6 17.07 12.20 -38.78
CA ASP A 6 15.67 11.85 -39.10
C ASP A 6 15.28 10.40 -38.79
N ALA A 7 16.21 9.45 -38.91
CA ALA A 7 15.91 8.05 -38.62
C ALA A 7 15.79 7.75 -37.12
N ARG A 8 16.45 8.55 -36.27
CA ARG A 8 16.40 8.39 -34.82
C ARG A 8 15.12 8.95 -34.24
N ASP A 9 14.69 10.08 -34.73
CA ASP A 9 13.45 10.74 -34.30
C ASP A 9 12.20 9.95 -34.72
N LYS A 10 12.20 9.32 -35.89
CA LYS A 10 11.11 8.43 -36.33
C LYS A 10 11.01 7.15 -35.48
N ARG A 11 12.14 6.59 -35.03
CA ARG A 11 12.11 5.40 -34.15
C ARG A 11 11.59 5.73 -32.75
N HIS A 12 11.93 6.89 -32.20
CA HIS A 12 11.40 7.32 -30.91
C HIS A 12 9.89 7.62 -30.99
N PHE A 13 9.41 8.18 -32.08
CA PHE A 13 7.99 8.44 -32.29
C PHE A 13 7.17 7.16 -32.43
N ILE A 14 7.68 6.13 -33.13
CA ILE A 14 7.03 4.83 -33.29
C ILE A 14 6.99 4.07 -31.95
N ILE A 15 8.06 4.14 -31.15
CA ILE A 15 8.12 3.47 -29.82
C ILE A 15 7.15 4.15 -28.85
N MET A 16 7.07 5.48 -28.85
CA MET A 16 6.12 6.22 -28.00
C MET A 16 4.66 5.95 -28.38
N SER A 17 4.35 5.81 -29.68
CA SER A 17 2.99 5.47 -30.16
C SER A 17 2.59 4.02 -29.81
N ALA A 18 3.53 3.08 -29.81
CA ALA A 18 3.27 1.68 -29.44
C ALA A 18 3.01 1.52 -27.93
N VAL A 19 3.73 2.28 -27.10
CA VAL A 19 3.53 2.28 -25.64
C VAL A 19 2.19 2.92 -25.27
N ALA A 20 1.77 4.01 -25.95
CA ALA A 20 0.48 4.64 -25.71
C ALA A 20 -0.70 3.74 -26.13
N ALA A 21 -0.57 2.97 -27.22
CA ALA A 21 -1.59 2.02 -27.67
C ALA A 21 -1.73 0.82 -26.71
N LEU A 22 -0.62 0.35 -26.10
CA LEU A 22 -0.65 -0.75 -25.14
C LEU A 22 -1.33 -0.35 -23.82
N VAL A 23 -1.15 0.88 -23.37
CA VAL A 23 -1.81 1.41 -22.16
C VAL A 23 -3.33 1.57 -22.36
N LEU A 24 -3.78 1.96 -23.56
CA LEU A 24 -5.22 2.07 -23.90
C LEU A 24 -5.93 0.71 -23.93
N VAL A 25 -5.26 -0.35 -24.39
CA VAL A 25 -5.86 -1.70 -24.43
C VAL A 25 -6.03 -2.29 -23.03
N ILE A 26 -5.11 -2.00 -22.10
CA ILE A 26 -5.23 -2.48 -20.72
C ILE A 26 -6.34 -1.72 -19.96
N GLY A 27 -6.59 -0.46 -20.28
CA GLY A 27 -7.67 0.33 -19.68
C GLY A 27 -9.08 -0.13 -20.07
N LEU A 28 -9.26 -0.70 -21.28
CA LEU A 28 -10.57 -1.12 -21.79
C LEU A 28 -11.03 -2.49 -21.28
N PHE A 29 -10.15 -3.33 -20.74
CA PHE A 29 -10.53 -4.64 -20.19
C PHE A 29 -11.07 -4.59 -18.75
N PHE A 30 -11.02 -3.44 -18.08
CA PHE A 30 -11.49 -3.32 -16.69
C PHE A 30 -12.91 -2.72 -16.54
N ASP A 31 -13.58 -2.33 -17.64
CA ASP A 31 -14.86 -1.61 -17.55
C ASP A 31 -16.11 -2.44 -17.94
N GLN A 32 -15.99 -3.76 -18.11
CA GLN A 32 -17.11 -4.59 -18.59
C GLN A 32 -17.63 -5.65 -17.60
N ASN A 33 -17.54 -5.46 -16.30
CA ASN A 33 -18.28 -6.33 -15.39
C ASN A 33 -18.87 -5.54 -14.22
N GLY A 34 -20.15 -5.24 -14.30
CA GLY A 34 -20.93 -5.01 -13.13
C GLY A 34 -21.96 -3.91 -13.10
N GLU A 35 -23.04 -4.05 -13.80
CA GLU A 35 -24.35 -3.56 -13.33
C GLU A 35 -25.39 -4.65 -13.56
N GLN A 36 -25.80 -5.30 -12.50
CA GLN A 36 -27.14 -5.85 -12.39
C GLN A 36 -27.73 -5.38 -11.06
N ALA A 37 -28.67 -4.47 -11.21
CA ALA A 37 -29.56 -4.04 -10.14
C ALA A 37 -30.56 -5.18 -9.82
N VAL A 38 -30.68 -5.51 -8.55
CA VAL A 38 -31.85 -6.25 -8.05
C VAL A 38 -32.54 -5.37 -7.02
N GLU A 39 -33.68 -4.81 -7.45
CA GLU A 39 -34.69 -4.26 -6.54
C GLU A 39 -35.40 -5.43 -5.85
N THR A 40 -35.49 -5.38 -4.53
CA THR A 40 -36.57 -6.02 -3.79
C THR A 40 -37.01 -5.16 -2.62
N SER A 41 -38.19 -4.62 -2.81
CA SER A 41 -39.07 -4.00 -1.83
C SER A 41 -39.49 -5.03 -0.77
N GLY A 42 -39.48 -4.62 0.50
CA GLY A 42 -40.00 -5.42 1.59
C GLY A 42 -40.11 -4.64 2.87
N THR A 43 -41.17 -3.81 2.97
CA THR A 43 -41.58 -3.14 4.18
C THR A 43 -42.24 -4.16 5.12
N GLN A 44 -41.66 -4.44 6.28
CA GLN A 44 -42.37 -5.12 7.37
C GLN A 44 -42.60 -4.16 8.52
N THR A 45 -43.88 -3.88 8.73
CA THR A 45 -44.45 -3.14 9.85
C THR A 45 -44.49 -4.04 11.10
N VAL A 46 -43.82 -3.63 12.17
CA VAL A 46 -43.92 -4.30 13.47
C VAL A 46 -44.93 -3.56 14.32
N THR A 47 -45.99 -4.24 14.64
CA THR A 47 -47.06 -3.78 15.51
C THR A 47 -46.65 -4.00 16.99
N VAL A 48 -46.61 -2.94 17.77
CA VAL A 48 -46.43 -3.00 19.22
C VAL A 48 -47.74 -3.35 19.86
N ARG A 49 -47.76 -4.40 20.68
CA ARG A 49 -48.87 -4.69 21.62
C ARG A 49 -48.43 -4.29 23.03
N GLU A 50 -49.18 -3.34 23.61
CA GLU A 50 -49.19 -3.07 25.04
C GLU A 50 -49.88 -4.21 25.80
N GLY A 51 -49.29 -4.60 26.93
CA GLY A 51 -49.89 -5.59 27.83
C GLY A 51 -49.29 -5.57 29.23
N ALA A 52 -49.99 -4.90 30.10
CA ALA A 52 -50.20 -5.15 31.56
C ALA A 52 -48.99 -5.35 32.50
N VAL A 53 -48.92 -4.45 33.43
CA VAL A 53 -48.17 -4.45 34.70
C VAL A 53 -48.73 -5.52 35.65
N THR A 54 -47.83 -6.34 36.23
CA THR A 54 -48.07 -7.01 37.54
C THR A 54 -46.78 -6.95 38.36
N ASP A 55 -46.94 -6.38 39.58
CA ASP A 55 -45.95 -6.37 40.67
C ASP A 55 -45.53 -7.79 41.08
N ALA A 56 -44.25 -8.03 41.24
CA ALA A 56 -43.75 -9.05 42.17
C ALA A 56 -42.26 -8.84 42.52
N ALA A 57 -42.03 -8.57 43.79
CA ALA A 57 -40.90 -8.93 44.65
C ALA A 57 -39.46 -8.70 44.16
N VAL A 58 -38.86 -7.73 44.78
CA VAL A 58 -37.40 -7.51 44.87
C VAL A 58 -36.73 -8.70 45.57
N MET A 59 -35.98 -9.49 44.83
CA MET A 59 -34.94 -10.35 45.36
C MET A 59 -33.61 -9.83 44.82
N ALA A 60 -32.76 -9.36 45.72
CA ALA A 60 -31.40 -8.91 45.40
C ALA A 60 -30.56 -10.09 44.91
N ALA A 61 -30.19 -10.06 43.62
CA ALA A 61 -29.16 -10.93 43.09
C ALA A 61 -27.76 -10.35 43.41
N PRO A 62 -26.76 -11.18 43.68
CA PRO A 62 -25.42 -10.71 44.00
C PRO A 62 -24.80 -9.99 42.80
N ILE A 63 -24.13 -8.88 43.09
CA ILE A 63 -23.38 -8.08 42.12
C ILE A 63 -22.32 -9.01 41.54
N SER A 64 -22.49 -9.41 40.31
CA SER A 64 -21.46 -10.09 39.51
C SER A 64 -20.29 -9.11 39.39
N GLU A 65 -19.12 -9.49 39.94
CA GLU A 65 -17.86 -8.81 39.69
C GLU A 65 -17.69 -8.66 38.19
N SER A 66 -17.77 -7.44 37.68
CA SER A 66 -17.40 -7.09 36.34
C SER A 66 -15.94 -7.58 36.15
N ALA A 67 -15.77 -8.60 35.35
CA ALA A 67 -14.45 -8.99 34.86
C ALA A 67 -13.82 -7.74 34.22
N VAL A 68 -12.84 -7.16 34.90
CA VAL A 68 -11.96 -6.14 34.34
C VAL A 68 -11.25 -6.82 33.20
N GLN A 69 -11.72 -6.58 32.01
CA GLN A 69 -11.11 -7.08 30.76
C GLN A 69 -9.73 -6.44 30.73
N ALA A 70 -8.70 -7.20 31.06
CA ALA A 70 -7.31 -6.75 30.97
C ALA A 70 -7.10 -6.23 29.55
N ALA A 71 -6.80 -4.95 29.42
CA ALA A 71 -6.47 -4.34 28.14
C ALA A 71 -5.30 -5.14 27.52
N ALA A 72 -5.52 -5.74 26.37
CA ALA A 72 -4.49 -6.49 25.67
C ALA A 72 -3.30 -5.57 25.41
N THR A 73 -2.10 -6.04 25.70
CA THR A 73 -0.87 -5.31 25.38
C THR A 73 -0.84 -5.04 23.87
N PRO A 74 -0.65 -3.78 23.42
CA PRO A 74 -0.63 -3.47 22.00
C PRO A 74 0.40 -4.32 21.25
N SER A 75 0.00 -4.89 20.11
CA SER A 75 0.91 -5.62 19.22
C SER A 75 1.86 -4.62 18.53
N PRO A 76 3.14 -4.98 18.28
CA PRO A 76 4.02 -4.18 17.42
C PRO A 76 3.41 -3.84 16.06
N GLU A 77 2.50 -4.66 15.56
CA GLU A 77 1.78 -4.48 14.30
C GLU A 77 0.76 -3.33 14.35
N ASP A 78 0.27 -2.97 15.55
CA ASP A 78 -0.69 -1.88 15.73
C ASP A 78 -0.09 -0.52 15.38
N GLY A 79 1.22 -0.36 15.49
CA GLY A 79 1.95 0.85 15.11
C GLY A 79 2.26 0.96 13.61
N ILE A 80 1.96 -0.06 12.81
CA ILE A 80 2.28 -0.08 11.38
C ILE A 80 1.11 0.46 10.54
N TYR A 81 1.37 1.55 9.82
CA TYR A 81 0.45 2.11 8.84
C TYR A 81 0.48 1.30 7.54
N THR A 82 -0.71 0.99 6.99
CA THR A 82 -0.84 0.16 5.78
C THR A 82 -1.94 0.73 4.89
N TYR A 83 -1.57 1.68 4.05
CA TYR A 83 -2.50 2.31 3.11
C TYR A 83 -2.89 1.39 1.96
N LEU A 84 -4.17 1.45 1.54
CA LEU A 84 -4.65 0.79 0.33
C LEU A 84 -4.81 1.82 -0.80
N GLN A 85 -4.44 1.48 -2.02
CA GLN A 85 -4.38 2.44 -3.12
C GLN A 85 -5.61 2.48 -4.02
N GLY A 86 -6.42 1.44 -4.06
CA GLY A 86 -7.29 1.22 -5.18
C GLY A 86 -8.77 1.00 -4.88
N PRO A 87 -9.55 0.68 -5.95
CA PRO A 87 -10.98 0.43 -5.88
C PRO A 87 -11.38 -0.71 -4.93
N LYS A 88 -10.53 -1.71 -4.73
CA LYS A 88 -10.76 -2.79 -3.77
C LYS A 88 -10.94 -2.23 -2.36
N SER A 89 -10.04 -1.34 -1.97
CA SER A 89 -10.12 -0.65 -0.68
C SER A 89 -11.35 0.25 -0.57
N TRP A 90 -11.79 0.84 -1.66
CA TRP A 90 -13.03 1.59 -1.71
C TRP A 90 -14.24 0.72 -1.37
N LYS A 91 -14.30 -0.50 -1.90
CA LYS A 91 -15.35 -1.48 -1.61
C LYS A 91 -15.35 -1.90 -0.14
N GLU A 92 -14.18 -2.01 0.46
CA GLU A 92 -14.00 -2.32 1.89
C GLU A 92 -14.40 -1.18 2.84
N ARG A 93 -14.75 -0.01 2.30
CA ARG A 93 -15.13 1.21 3.06
C ARG A 93 -14.13 1.61 4.14
N ARG A 94 -12.85 1.38 3.91
CA ARG A 94 -11.79 1.79 4.83
C ARG A 94 -11.45 3.25 4.59
N GLU A 95 -11.48 4.09 5.64
CA GLU A 95 -11.33 5.55 5.52
C GLU A 95 -10.03 5.96 4.82
N TRP A 96 -8.94 5.31 5.14
CA TRP A 96 -7.63 5.61 4.58
C TRP A 96 -7.41 5.10 3.15
N SER A 97 -8.28 4.27 2.63
CA SER A 97 -8.30 3.89 1.23
C SER A 97 -9.14 4.84 0.38
N GLY A 98 -10.00 5.51 1.00
CA GLY A 98 -10.92 6.53 0.61
C GLY A 98 -10.93 7.01 -0.84
N LYS A 99 -11.11 8.30 -0.94
CA LYS A 99 -11.31 8.98 -2.24
C LYS A 99 -10.09 8.96 -3.14
N TRP A 100 -8.87 8.84 -2.63
CA TRP A 100 -7.68 8.93 -3.48
C TRP A 100 -7.55 7.78 -4.48
N GLY A 101 -8.06 6.59 -4.19
CA GLY A 101 -8.09 5.48 -5.12
C GLY A 101 -8.85 5.79 -6.42
N LYS A 102 -9.87 6.65 -6.33
CA LYS A 102 -10.69 7.15 -7.45
C LYS A 102 -10.27 8.53 -7.96
N THR A 103 -9.37 9.23 -7.26
CA THR A 103 -8.94 10.57 -7.65
C THR A 103 -7.92 10.47 -8.77
N PHE A 104 -8.09 11.32 -9.77
CA PHE A 104 -7.16 11.45 -10.88
C PHE A 104 -6.08 12.47 -10.51
N TYR A 105 -4.84 12.09 -10.75
CA TYR A 105 -3.67 12.93 -10.65
C TYR A 105 -2.89 12.88 -11.97
N ASP A 106 -2.68 14.05 -12.57
CA ASP A 106 -1.94 14.17 -13.83
C ASP A 106 -2.44 13.17 -14.92
N GLY A 107 -3.76 13.04 -15.04
CA GLY A 107 -4.41 12.26 -16.10
C GLY A 107 -4.62 10.77 -15.81
N GLN A 108 -4.18 10.26 -14.64
CA GLN A 108 -4.38 8.86 -14.27
C GLN A 108 -4.98 8.69 -12.87
N SER A 109 -5.75 7.62 -12.66
CA SER A 109 -6.27 7.33 -11.34
C SER A 109 -5.15 6.92 -10.38
N PHE A 110 -5.15 7.43 -9.16
CA PHE A 110 -4.14 7.09 -8.16
C PHE A 110 -4.13 5.57 -7.87
N GLY A 111 -5.28 4.92 -7.94
CA GLY A 111 -5.40 3.47 -7.78
C GLY A 111 -4.60 2.66 -8.81
N ALA A 112 -4.32 3.22 -9.99
CA ALA A 112 -3.56 2.54 -11.03
C ALA A 112 -2.04 2.59 -10.82
N PHE A 113 -1.52 3.63 -10.15
CA PHE A 113 -0.06 3.85 -10.03
C PHE A 113 0.44 4.11 -8.60
N GLY A 114 -0.46 4.23 -7.63
CA GLY A 114 -0.18 4.76 -6.29
C GLY A 114 0.63 3.85 -5.35
N CYS A 115 0.97 2.61 -5.75
CA CYS A 115 1.62 1.64 -4.84
C CYS A 115 2.93 2.15 -4.23
N GLY A 116 3.80 2.77 -5.02
CA GLY A 116 5.06 3.34 -4.49
C GLY A 116 4.83 4.46 -3.47
N PHE A 117 3.80 5.28 -3.67
CA PHE A 117 3.44 6.35 -2.72
C PHE A 117 2.81 5.79 -1.45
N CYS A 118 1.99 4.74 -1.55
CA CYS A 118 1.50 4.02 -0.38
C CYS A 118 2.66 3.44 0.42
N CYS A 119 3.63 2.80 -0.24
CA CYS A 119 4.82 2.28 0.43
C CYS A 119 5.62 3.36 1.16
N MET A 120 5.89 4.49 0.52
CA MET A 120 6.62 5.60 1.16
C MET A 120 5.82 6.20 2.32
N ALA A 121 4.49 6.35 2.19
CA ALA A 121 3.64 6.83 3.27
C ALA A 121 3.58 5.84 4.44
N ASN A 122 3.51 4.53 4.17
CA ASN A 122 3.60 3.47 5.18
C ASN A 122 4.91 3.57 5.96
N ILE A 123 6.04 3.71 5.26
CA ILE A 123 7.38 3.83 5.86
C ILE A 123 7.44 5.08 6.74
N TYR A 124 7.08 6.24 6.22
CA TYR A 124 7.17 7.50 6.94
C TYR A 124 6.29 7.50 8.19
N SER A 125 5.03 7.10 8.05
CA SER A 125 4.08 7.11 9.16
C SER A 125 4.33 6.02 10.20
N SER A 126 4.99 4.91 9.83
CA SER A 126 5.29 3.81 10.77
C SER A 126 6.64 3.94 11.47
N LEU A 127 7.62 4.58 10.84
CA LEU A 127 8.99 4.60 11.34
C LEU A 127 9.43 5.95 11.91
N THR A 128 8.54 6.95 11.88
CA THR A 128 8.78 8.29 12.43
C THR A 128 7.66 8.72 13.37
N GLU A 129 7.83 9.84 14.03
CA GLU A 129 6.77 10.50 14.82
C GLU A 129 5.79 11.31 13.95
N TYR A 130 6.03 11.38 12.66
CA TYR A 130 5.22 12.12 11.68
C TYR A 130 4.30 11.19 10.91
N GLN A 131 3.27 11.74 10.30
CA GLN A 131 2.28 10.99 9.55
C GLN A 131 1.93 11.70 8.27
N CYS A 132 1.69 10.97 7.18
CA CYS A 132 1.24 11.53 5.92
C CYS A 132 0.31 10.56 5.19
N LEU A 133 -0.56 11.11 4.34
CA LEU A 133 -1.30 10.34 3.36
C LEU A 133 -0.42 9.99 2.14
N PRO A 134 -0.76 8.93 1.40
CA PRO A 134 -0.12 8.65 0.10
C PRO A 134 -0.17 9.83 -0.87
N THR A 135 -1.25 10.63 -0.82
CA THR A 135 -1.39 11.85 -1.65
C THR A 135 -0.52 13.00 -1.19
N ASP A 136 -0.14 13.07 0.09
CA ASP A 136 0.74 14.10 0.59
C ASP A 136 2.16 13.85 0.13
N ILE A 137 2.65 12.61 0.28
CA ILE A 137 3.99 12.23 -0.19
C ILE A 137 4.09 12.24 -1.72
N TYR A 138 2.99 11.99 -2.45
CA TYR A 138 2.91 12.21 -3.90
C TYR A 138 3.24 13.66 -4.27
N ARG A 139 2.57 14.63 -3.63
CA ARG A 139 2.80 16.05 -3.86
C ARG A 139 4.23 16.45 -3.46
N TYR A 140 4.72 15.89 -2.37
CA TYR A 140 6.07 16.14 -1.90
C TYR A 140 7.13 15.59 -2.88
N ALA A 141 6.97 14.36 -3.37
CA ALA A 141 7.86 13.76 -4.37
C ALA A 141 7.94 14.60 -5.65
N LYS A 142 6.80 15.09 -6.15
CA LYS A 142 6.79 16.04 -7.30
C LYS A 142 7.60 17.30 -7.04
N LYS A 143 7.64 17.79 -5.79
CA LYS A 143 8.37 19.01 -5.42
C LYS A 143 9.87 18.78 -5.31
N VAL A 144 10.31 17.61 -4.83
CA VAL A 144 11.72 17.36 -4.47
C VAL A 144 12.45 16.48 -5.48
N THR A 145 11.75 15.91 -6.45
CA THR A 145 12.32 15.09 -7.53
C THR A 145 11.82 15.56 -8.89
N TYR A 146 12.35 15.00 -9.97
CA TYR A 146 11.86 15.24 -11.34
C TYR A 146 10.66 14.35 -11.70
N TYR A 147 9.90 13.86 -10.72
CA TYR A 147 8.72 13.06 -10.98
C TYR A 147 7.61 13.91 -11.62
N PRO A 148 7.16 13.59 -12.86
CA PRO A 148 6.20 14.43 -13.58
C PRO A 148 4.76 14.29 -13.05
N GLY A 149 4.42 13.15 -12.45
CA GLY A 149 3.07 12.78 -12.05
C GLY A 149 2.41 11.79 -13.01
N GLY A 150 1.25 11.27 -12.62
CA GLY A 150 0.37 10.46 -13.47
C GLY A 150 0.93 9.10 -13.89
N GLY A 151 1.83 8.48 -13.10
CA GLY A 151 2.38 7.17 -13.42
C GLY A 151 3.17 6.58 -12.26
N ALA A 152 3.71 5.38 -12.45
CA ALA A 152 4.57 4.75 -11.44
C ALA A 152 5.82 5.60 -11.20
N ILE A 153 6.14 5.82 -9.93
CA ILE A 153 7.37 6.50 -9.52
C ILE A 153 8.56 5.54 -9.67
N SER A 154 9.73 6.05 -10.11
CA SER A 154 10.93 5.23 -10.25
C SER A 154 11.61 4.94 -8.91
N TRP A 155 12.52 3.98 -8.90
CA TRP A 155 13.31 3.63 -7.72
C TRP A 155 14.14 4.80 -7.21
N GLU A 156 14.80 5.52 -8.11
CA GLU A 156 15.66 6.66 -7.78
C GLU A 156 14.83 7.83 -7.24
N GLN A 157 13.63 8.05 -7.78
CA GLN A 157 12.73 9.09 -7.29
C GLN A 157 12.16 8.75 -5.91
N MET A 158 11.83 7.47 -5.65
CA MET A 158 11.44 7.02 -4.31
C MET A 158 12.59 7.17 -3.32
N GLN A 159 13.79 6.75 -3.70
CA GLN A 159 15.00 6.91 -2.88
C GLN A 159 15.28 8.37 -2.56
N ALA A 160 15.28 9.24 -3.56
CA ALA A 160 15.50 10.67 -3.37
C ALA A 160 14.43 11.29 -2.46
N THR A 161 13.16 10.88 -2.61
CA THR A 161 12.07 11.33 -1.75
C THR A 161 12.30 10.91 -0.30
N LEU A 162 12.57 9.62 -0.05
CA LEU A 162 12.80 9.10 1.30
C LEU A 162 14.05 9.69 1.95
N ASN A 163 15.13 9.84 1.18
CA ASN A 163 16.36 10.45 1.71
C ASN A 163 16.13 11.93 2.10
N SER A 164 15.31 12.68 1.33
CA SER A 164 14.99 14.08 1.65
C SER A 164 14.15 14.24 2.93
N ILE A 165 13.46 13.19 3.34
CA ILE A 165 12.69 13.15 4.59
C ILE A 165 13.41 12.36 5.69
N GLY A 166 14.73 12.29 5.62
CA GLY A 166 15.60 11.85 6.72
C GLY A 166 15.89 10.35 6.77
N PHE A 167 15.40 9.53 5.84
CA PHE A 167 15.79 8.13 5.78
C PHE A 167 17.14 7.94 5.08
N GLU A 168 17.87 6.93 5.51
CA GLU A 168 18.98 6.33 4.77
C GLU A 168 18.48 5.07 4.10
N THR A 169 18.69 4.97 2.78
CA THR A 169 18.11 3.89 1.98
C THR A 169 19.12 3.35 0.97
N SER A 170 19.05 2.06 0.68
CA SER A 170 19.94 1.39 -0.27
C SER A 170 19.14 0.62 -1.31
N LEU A 171 19.46 0.81 -2.59
CA LEU A 171 18.84 0.10 -3.72
C LEU A 171 19.57 -1.21 -4.01
N HIS A 172 18.84 -2.29 -4.24
CA HIS A 172 19.39 -3.62 -4.39
C HIS A 172 18.83 -4.36 -5.60
N HIS A 173 19.69 -5.13 -6.24
CA HIS A 173 19.28 -6.22 -7.12
C HIS A 173 18.91 -7.46 -6.30
N LYS A 174 18.13 -8.36 -6.89
CA LYS A 174 17.83 -9.65 -6.27
C LYS A 174 19.12 -10.42 -5.99
N PRO A 175 19.43 -10.73 -4.72
CA PRO A 175 20.61 -11.51 -4.40
C PRO A 175 20.55 -12.89 -5.03
N SER A 176 21.72 -13.48 -5.33
CA SER A 176 21.82 -14.81 -5.93
C SER A 176 21.28 -15.92 -5.04
N THR A 177 21.23 -15.69 -3.72
CA THR A 177 20.71 -16.67 -2.75
C THR A 177 19.65 -16.09 -1.83
N TYR A 178 18.70 -16.91 -1.46
CA TYR A 178 17.67 -16.56 -0.46
C TYR A 178 18.27 -16.17 0.89
N LYS A 179 19.39 -16.79 1.29
CA LYS A 179 20.08 -16.47 2.55
C LYS A 179 20.61 -15.03 2.57
N GLN A 180 21.14 -14.55 1.43
CA GLN A 180 21.59 -13.16 1.32
C GLN A 180 20.42 -12.19 1.38
N PHE A 181 19.28 -12.51 0.73
CA PHE A 181 18.05 -11.71 0.83
C PHE A 181 17.56 -11.61 2.27
N LEU A 182 17.47 -12.74 3.00
CA LEU A 182 17.09 -12.75 4.41
C LEU A 182 17.96 -11.83 5.26
N LYS A 183 19.28 -11.89 5.06
CA LYS A 183 20.23 -11.04 5.78
C LYS A 183 19.92 -9.56 5.56
N GLN A 184 19.68 -9.14 4.31
CA GLN A 184 19.39 -7.75 3.98
C GLN A 184 18.04 -7.29 4.56
N VAL A 185 17.00 -8.14 4.52
CA VAL A 185 15.70 -7.85 5.16
C VAL A 185 15.83 -7.72 6.68
N GLN A 186 16.66 -8.55 7.29
CA GLN A 186 16.89 -8.55 8.74
C GLN A 186 17.65 -7.32 9.22
N GLU A 187 18.57 -6.78 8.43
CA GLU A 187 19.42 -5.65 8.76
C GLU A 187 18.67 -4.30 8.65
N GLY A 188 17.66 -4.22 7.78
CA GLY A 188 16.87 -3.02 7.60
C GLY A 188 15.73 -2.87 8.62
N ARG A 189 15.27 -1.64 8.83
CA ARG A 189 14.07 -1.33 9.62
C ARG A 189 12.79 -1.69 8.88
N ALA A 190 12.82 -1.62 7.56
CA ALA A 190 11.79 -2.03 6.62
C ALA A 190 12.42 -2.30 5.26
N SER A 191 11.66 -2.91 4.35
CA SER A 191 12.07 -3.04 2.95
C SER A 191 10.90 -2.73 2.03
N LEU A 192 11.15 -1.95 0.99
CA LEU A 192 10.22 -1.72 -0.11
C LEU A 192 10.62 -2.66 -1.24
N VAL A 193 9.72 -3.52 -1.69
CA VAL A 193 10.01 -4.54 -2.71
C VAL A 193 9.08 -4.40 -3.92
N LEU A 194 9.56 -4.76 -5.10
CA LEU A 194 8.76 -4.85 -6.32
C LEU A 194 8.51 -6.32 -6.62
N VAL A 195 7.24 -6.72 -6.61
CA VAL A 195 6.80 -8.11 -6.87
C VAL A 195 6.10 -8.23 -8.21
N SER A 196 6.12 -9.42 -8.80
CA SER A 196 5.45 -9.71 -10.07
C SER A 196 5.04 -11.17 -10.17
N SER A 197 3.83 -11.42 -10.68
CA SER A 197 3.34 -12.76 -11.01
C SER A 197 4.12 -13.43 -12.15
N ALA A 198 4.86 -12.68 -12.96
CA ALA A 198 5.75 -13.24 -13.98
C ALA A 198 6.94 -13.99 -13.36
N ASN A 199 7.35 -13.66 -12.13
CA ASN A 199 8.41 -14.35 -11.41
C ASN A 199 7.86 -15.48 -10.51
N ASP A 200 6.74 -15.24 -9.83
CA ASP A 200 6.01 -16.24 -9.05
C ASP A 200 4.55 -15.80 -8.90
N SER A 201 3.62 -16.60 -9.42
CA SER A 201 2.17 -16.33 -9.38
C SER A 201 1.46 -16.99 -8.21
N SER A 202 2.19 -17.65 -7.29
CA SER A 202 1.59 -18.40 -6.18
C SER A 202 0.86 -17.51 -5.18
N TYR A 203 1.38 -16.29 -4.94
CA TYR A 203 0.81 -15.34 -4.00
C TYR A 203 0.18 -14.15 -4.75
N TRP A 204 0.96 -13.37 -5.52
CA TRP A 204 0.45 -12.28 -6.34
C TRP A 204 -0.02 -12.81 -7.70
N LYS A 205 -1.32 -12.85 -7.93
CA LYS A 205 -1.93 -13.28 -9.19
C LYS A 205 -2.18 -12.08 -10.10
N ASN A 206 -1.96 -12.27 -11.42
CA ASN A 206 -2.25 -11.22 -12.44
C ASN A 206 -1.61 -9.85 -12.11
N THR A 207 -0.42 -9.87 -11.51
CA THR A 207 0.30 -8.69 -11.06
C THR A 207 1.53 -8.47 -11.92
N PRO A 208 1.51 -7.57 -12.91
CA PRO A 208 2.66 -7.32 -13.78
C PRO A 208 3.81 -6.62 -13.07
N GLY A 209 3.53 -5.90 -11.98
CA GLY A 209 4.47 -5.23 -11.10
C GLY A 209 3.75 -4.46 -10.03
N HIS A 210 4.13 -4.65 -8.75
CA HIS A 210 3.49 -3.99 -7.62
C HIS A 210 4.48 -3.75 -6.50
N TYR A 211 4.52 -2.52 -5.99
CA TYR A 211 5.33 -2.18 -4.83
C TYR A 211 4.59 -2.51 -3.54
N VAL A 212 5.27 -3.22 -2.63
CA VAL A 212 4.79 -3.52 -1.27
C VAL A 212 5.86 -3.21 -0.24
N THR A 213 5.47 -3.01 1.02
CA THR A 213 6.42 -2.75 2.12
C THR A 213 6.42 -3.93 3.10
N LEU A 214 7.62 -4.30 3.53
CA LEU A 214 7.89 -5.35 4.51
C LEU A 214 8.33 -4.70 5.81
N PHE A 215 7.65 -5.05 6.91
CA PHE A 215 7.96 -4.61 8.26
C PHE A 215 8.17 -5.80 9.20
N LEU A 216 8.68 -5.56 10.38
CA LEU A 216 8.68 -6.48 11.53
C LEU A 216 9.12 -7.91 11.14
N TYR A 217 10.35 -8.03 10.60
CA TYR A 217 10.93 -9.35 10.32
C TYR A 217 10.95 -10.22 11.58
N ASP A 218 10.40 -11.43 11.48
CA ASP A 218 10.46 -12.45 12.50
C ASP A 218 11.47 -13.54 12.11
N LYS A 219 12.52 -13.67 12.92
CA LYS A 219 13.59 -14.65 12.70
C LYS A 219 13.19 -16.09 13.02
N THR A 220 12.10 -16.28 13.76
CA THR A 220 11.66 -17.61 14.21
C THR A 220 11.16 -18.44 13.04
N ASP A 221 10.40 -17.81 12.13
CA ASP A 221 9.79 -18.47 10.98
C ASP A 221 10.16 -17.80 9.63
N ASN A 222 11.01 -16.76 9.67
CA ASN A 222 11.41 -15.96 8.50
C ASN A 222 10.23 -15.32 7.79
N THR A 223 9.29 -14.78 8.55
CA THR A 223 8.18 -14.00 8.02
C THR A 223 8.40 -12.50 8.22
N VAL A 224 7.61 -11.72 7.47
CA VAL A 224 7.49 -10.27 7.61
C VAL A 224 6.02 -9.89 7.68
N PHE A 225 5.73 -8.75 8.31
CA PHE A 225 4.42 -8.13 8.25
C PHE A 225 4.32 -7.31 6.96
N LEU A 226 3.33 -7.67 6.12
CA LEU A 226 3.18 -7.12 4.78
C LEU A 226 2.22 -5.94 4.78
N ALA A 227 2.67 -4.82 4.21
CA ALA A 227 1.81 -3.72 3.79
C ALA A 227 1.62 -3.78 2.28
N ASP A 228 0.52 -4.37 1.84
CA ASP A 228 0.14 -4.51 0.43
C ASP A 228 -0.99 -3.54 0.11
N SER A 229 -0.66 -2.48 -0.60
CA SER A 229 -1.65 -1.44 -0.96
C SER A 229 -2.60 -1.85 -2.08
N GLY A 230 -2.32 -2.92 -2.80
CA GLY A 230 -3.10 -3.38 -3.95
C GLY A 230 -4.15 -4.43 -3.60
N ASP A 231 -4.00 -5.12 -2.47
CA ASP A 231 -4.89 -6.21 -2.09
C ASP A 231 -5.22 -6.20 -0.58
N PRO A 232 -6.47 -5.90 -0.20
CA PRO A 232 -6.89 -5.92 1.21
C PRO A 232 -6.74 -7.30 1.88
N GLU A 233 -6.81 -8.39 1.12
CA GLU A 233 -6.68 -9.75 1.66
C GLU A 233 -5.21 -10.09 1.99
N HIS A 234 -4.26 -9.46 1.29
CA HIS A 234 -2.83 -9.61 1.58
C HIS A 234 -2.33 -8.58 2.60
N ASN A 235 -3.02 -7.44 2.69
CA ASN A 235 -2.60 -6.33 3.55
C ASN A 235 -2.72 -6.70 5.03
N ARG A 236 -1.71 -6.35 5.84
CA ARG A 236 -1.62 -6.63 7.28
C ARG A 236 -1.53 -8.13 7.63
N HIS A 237 -1.01 -8.94 6.73
CA HIS A 237 -0.75 -10.35 7.00
C HIS A 237 0.74 -10.64 7.07
N ARG A 238 1.11 -11.67 7.83
CA ARG A 238 2.47 -12.20 7.80
C ARG A 238 2.66 -13.08 6.59
N VAL A 239 3.77 -12.85 5.89
CA VAL A 239 4.15 -13.61 4.70
C VAL A 239 5.59 -14.07 4.80
N SER A 240 5.85 -15.27 4.29
CA SER A 240 7.20 -15.83 4.27
C SER A 240 8.12 -15.01 3.36
N CYS A 241 9.31 -14.67 3.86
CA CYS A 241 10.34 -14.03 3.05
C CYS A 241 10.71 -14.85 1.80
N LYS A 242 10.50 -16.17 1.81
CA LYS A 242 10.74 -17.04 0.64
C LYS A 242 9.73 -16.77 -0.48
N THR A 243 8.47 -16.51 -0.13
CA THR A 243 7.42 -16.08 -1.09
C THR A 243 7.81 -14.75 -1.72
N ILE A 244 8.21 -13.76 -0.92
CA ILE A 244 8.70 -12.46 -1.41
C ILE A 244 9.89 -12.65 -2.37
N TYR A 245 10.92 -13.38 -1.93
CA TYR A 245 12.13 -13.61 -2.72
C TYR A 245 11.85 -14.21 -4.10
N LYS A 246 10.92 -15.17 -4.18
CA LYS A 246 10.51 -15.77 -5.46
C LYS A 246 9.83 -14.74 -6.36
N ALA A 247 8.93 -13.93 -5.82
CA ALA A 247 8.11 -12.98 -6.55
C ALA A 247 8.84 -11.67 -6.91
N LEU A 248 10.06 -11.41 -6.43
CA LEU A 248 10.82 -10.21 -6.79
C LEU A 248 10.91 -10.07 -8.31
N LYS A 249 10.47 -8.90 -8.83
CA LYS A 249 10.42 -8.59 -10.27
C LYS A 249 11.82 -8.33 -10.82
N THR A 250 12.40 -9.34 -11.46
CA THR A 250 13.78 -9.30 -11.97
C THR A 250 13.96 -8.55 -13.30
N SER A 251 12.86 -8.14 -13.93
CA SER A 251 12.87 -7.32 -15.15
C SER A 251 12.90 -5.80 -14.88
N SER A 252 13.11 -5.39 -13.62
CA SER A 252 13.29 -3.99 -13.22
C SER A 252 14.78 -3.68 -13.00
N ASP A 253 15.15 -2.39 -13.02
CA ASP A 253 16.53 -1.95 -12.75
C ASP A 253 16.98 -2.31 -11.33
N TYR A 254 16.07 -2.13 -10.36
CA TYR A 254 16.24 -2.61 -8.98
C TYR A 254 15.07 -3.48 -8.59
N HIS A 255 15.24 -4.30 -7.54
CA HIS A 255 14.24 -5.27 -7.13
C HIS A 255 13.69 -4.98 -5.74
N PHE A 256 14.47 -4.33 -4.90
CA PHE A 256 14.03 -3.84 -3.59
C PHE A 256 14.93 -2.71 -3.08
N MET A 257 14.43 -2.01 -2.04
CA MET A 257 15.12 -0.94 -1.33
C MET A 257 15.06 -1.27 0.16
N SER A 258 16.21 -1.30 0.83
CA SER A 258 16.25 -1.33 2.29
C SER A 258 16.06 0.07 2.87
N ILE A 259 15.38 0.16 4.00
CA ILE A 259 15.26 1.35 4.84
C ILE A 259 16.14 1.12 6.04
N ASP A 260 17.30 1.76 6.05
CA ASP A 260 18.38 1.40 6.96
C ASP A 260 18.28 2.18 8.28
N SER A 261 18.05 3.49 8.21
CA SER A 261 17.90 4.35 9.37
C SER A 261 17.00 5.55 9.10
N TYR A 262 16.64 6.27 10.15
CA TYR A 262 15.96 7.57 10.10
C TYR A 262 16.68 8.59 10.97
N ASN A 263 16.95 9.76 10.43
CA ASN A 263 17.49 10.90 11.13
C ASN A 263 16.54 12.10 11.06
N LYS A 264 15.89 12.41 12.17
CA LYS A 264 14.92 13.52 12.30
C LYS A 264 15.50 14.88 11.92
N GLU A 265 16.80 15.13 12.18
CA GLU A 265 17.42 16.40 11.85
C GLU A 265 17.59 16.61 10.33
N LYS A 266 17.68 15.51 9.57
CA LYS A 266 17.74 15.51 8.11
C LYS A 266 16.36 15.55 7.45
N ASP A 267 15.27 15.34 8.19
CA ASP A 267 13.91 15.42 7.65
C ASP A 267 13.54 16.86 7.31
N GLN A 268 13.50 17.16 6.02
CA GLN A 268 13.17 18.48 5.47
C GLN A 268 11.67 18.75 5.41
N TRP A 269 10.83 17.73 5.65
CA TRP A 269 9.37 17.83 5.49
C TRP A 269 8.66 17.98 6.82
N LYS A 270 8.97 17.12 7.79
CA LYS A 270 8.37 17.09 9.13
C LYS A 270 6.85 17.24 9.08
N HIS A 271 6.23 16.44 8.20
CA HIS A 271 4.80 16.54 7.90
C HIS A 271 3.98 16.16 9.12
N LYS A 272 3.15 17.09 9.60
CA LYS A 272 2.31 16.87 10.78
C LYS A 272 0.88 16.60 10.37
N GLY A 273 0.41 15.47 10.81
CA GLY A 273 -1.02 15.21 10.94
C GLY A 273 -1.71 14.76 9.66
N ILE A 274 -2.36 13.67 9.82
CA ILE A 274 -3.43 13.20 8.96
C ILE A 274 -4.72 13.77 9.54
N LYS A 275 -5.46 14.53 8.74
CA LYS A 275 -6.80 14.99 9.13
C LYS A 275 -7.79 13.85 8.89
N GLY A 276 -8.37 13.30 9.96
CA GLY A 276 -9.38 12.26 9.89
C GLY A 276 -9.17 11.14 10.92
N ASN A 277 -10.17 10.30 11.10
CA ASN A 277 -10.07 9.12 11.94
C ASN A 277 -9.38 8.01 11.17
N TRP A 278 -8.24 7.55 11.68
CA TRP A 278 -7.49 6.45 11.13
C TRP A 278 -7.91 5.15 11.77
N VAL A 279 -8.22 4.18 10.95
CA VAL A 279 -8.30 2.78 11.36
C VAL A 279 -7.02 2.11 10.88
N HIS A 280 -6.22 1.64 11.81
CA HIS A 280 -5.04 0.81 11.54
C HIS A 280 -5.47 -0.58 11.06
#